data_95f189b766fb6d80aba4723d15664371
#
_entry.id   95f189b766fb6d80aba4723d15664371
#
_cell.length_a   1.000
_cell.length_b   1.000
_cell.length_c   1.000
_cell.angle_alpha   90.00
_cell.angle_beta   90.00
_cell.angle_gamma   90.00
#
_symmetry.space_group_name_H-M   'P 1'
#
loop_
_entity.id
_entity.type
_entity.pdbx_description
1 polymer ?
#
loop_
_entity_poly.entity_id
_entity_poly.type
_entity_poly.pdbx_seq_one_letter_code
_entity_poly.pdbx_strand_id
1 'polypeptide(L)'
;NRNTKLSELLSLKYGKQFIVTNNFVKAYENDKVTIVTDNKSNSELIQHIVFFKPEKTVLSKNQLYMLTDSLSERLLKGGKLGSHVKIENMYEPVLYKGFYRGLWKLNKGFMGGPIIISNYTDLETITFGIIFAPNTDKRSYLKKMEAILSCE
;
A
#
# COMPACT_ATOMS: atom_id res chain seq x y z
N ASN A 1 2.37 -13.24 16.44
CA ASN A 1 3.15 -12.71 15.30
C ASN A 1 3.00 -11.21 15.09
N ARG A 2 2.45 -10.50 16.05
CA ARG A 2 2.29 -9.05 15.99
C ARG A 2 3.65 -8.37 16.17
N ASN A 3 3.97 -7.44 15.27
CA ASN A 3 5.08 -6.53 15.46
C ASN A 3 4.60 -5.38 16.35
N THR A 4 4.74 -5.53 17.64
CA THR A 4 4.19 -4.59 18.63
C THR A 4 4.77 -3.20 18.49
N LYS A 5 6.09 -3.09 18.33
CA LYS A 5 6.77 -1.79 18.21
C LYS A 5 6.32 -1.03 16.97
N LEU A 6 6.29 -1.69 15.82
CA LEU A 6 5.88 -1.07 14.56
C LEU A 6 4.39 -0.73 14.58
N SER A 7 3.56 -1.61 15.14
CA SER A 7 2.13 -1.36 15.26
C SER A 7 1.83 -0.13 16.13
N GLU A 8 2.51 0.00 17.25
CA GLU A 8 2.35 1.16 18.13
C GLU A 8 2.79 2.45 17.45
N LEU A 9 3.91 2.41 16.74
CA LEU A 9 4.43 3.57 16.02
C LEU A 9 3.42 4.06 14.97
N LEU A 10 2.88 3.16 14.18
CA LEU A 10 1.91 3.48 13.15
C LEU A 10 0.60 4.00 13.74
N SER A 11 0.11 3.35 14.80
CA SER A 11 -1.13 3.74 15.46
C SER A 11 -1.02 5.14 16.07
N LEU A 12 0.10 5.43 16.71
CA LEU A 12 0.34 6.73 17.30
C LEU A 12 0.48 7.83 16.24
N LYS A 13 1.21 7.56 15.18
CA LYS A 13 1.46 8.54 14.12
C LYS A 13 0.20 8.87 13.33
N TYR A 14 -0.62 7.87 13.03
CA TYR A 14 -1.76 8.03 12.11
C TYR A 14 -3.11 8.08 12.81
N GLY A 15 -3.13 8.01 14.14
CA GLY A 15 -4.35 8.22 14.91
C GLY A 15 -5.40 7.12 14.78
N LYS A 16 -5.03 5.96 14.25
CA LYS A 16 -5.90 4.82 14.05
C LYS A 16 -5.15 3.56 14.44
N GLN A 17 -5.83 2.58 15.01
CA GLN A 17 -5.17 1.33 15.39
C GLN A 17 -4.78 0.53 14.15
N PHE A 18 -3.49 0.21 14.07
CA PHE A 18 -2.96 -0.70 13.05
C PHE A 18 -2.25 -1.85 13.75
N ILE A 19 -2.48 -3.06 13.28
CA ILE A 19 -1.80 -4.26 13.78
C ILE A 19 -1.02 -4.87 12.63
N VAL A 20 0.30 -4.75 12.71
CA VAL A 20 1.23 -5.21 11.67
C VAL A 20 1.94 -6.46 12.18
N THR A 21 2.07 -7.47 11.34
CA THR A 21 2.71 -8.72 11.69
C THR A 21 4.24 -8.62 11.62
N ASN A 22 4.93 -9.58 12.25
CA ASN A 22 6.40 -9.56 12.40
C ASN A 22 7.17 -9.67 11.09
N ASN A 23 6.53 -10.10 10.03
CA ASN A 23 7.18 -10.17 8.72
C ASN A 23 7.38 -8.81 8.06
N PHE A 24 6.80 -7.75 8.61
CA PHE A 24 6.96 -6.39 8.08
C PHE A 24 7.99 -5.60 8.86
N VAL A 25 8.76 -4.81 8.13
CA VAL A 25 9.71 -3.85 8.69
C VAL A 25 9.48 -2.49 8.06
N LYS A 26 9.89 -1.43 8.78
CA LYS A 26 9.82 -0.08 8.24
C LYS A 26 10.91 0.09 7.17
N ALA A 27 10.49 0.45 5.96
CA ALA A 27 11.39 0.66 4.83
C ALA A 27 11.66 2.14 4.56
N TYR A 28 10.73 3.02 4.92
CA TYR A 28 10.86 4.46 4.68
C TYR A 28 9.95 5.21 5.64
N GLU A 29 10.39 6.39 6.05
CA GLU A 29 9.57 7.28 6.89
C GLU A 29 9.97 8.73 6.70
N ASN A 30 8.95 9.60 6.58
CA ASN A 30 9.09 11.04 6.79
C ASN A 30 7.89 11.51 7.60
N ASP A 31 7.71 12.84 7.75
CA ASP A 31 6.66 13.39 8.59
C ASP A 31 5.25 12.91 8.21
N LYS A 32 5.01 12.66 6.94
CA LYS A 32 3.67 12.35 6.40
C LYS A 32 3.49 10.95 5.89
N VAL A 33 4.58 10.25 5.58
CA VAL A 33 4.54 8.94 4.92
C VAL A 33 5.36 7.93 5.69
N THR A 34 4.83 6.72 5.81
CA THR A 34 5.55 5.55 6.30
C THR A 34 5.30 4.40 5.35
N ILE A 35 6.36 3.69 4.95
CA ILE A 35 6.26 2.49 4.13
C ILE A 35 6.80 1.32 4.93
N VAL A 36 6.00 0.26 5.01
CA VAL A 36 6.45 -1.01 5.58
C VAL A 36 6.50 -2.05 4.47
N THR A 37 7.48 -2.94 4.55
CA THR A 37 7.69 -3.97 3.53
C THR A 37 7.92 -5.31 4.19
N ASP A 38 7.61 -6.37 3.47
CA ASP A 38 7.86 -7.73 3.93
C ASP A 38 9.38 -7.98 3.96
N ASN A 39 9.87 -8.40 5.12
CA ASN A 39 11.30 -8.63 5.37
C ASN A 39 11.77 -10.02 4.94
N LYS A 40 10.99 -10.76 4.18
CA LYS A 40 11.41 -12.07 3.70
C LYS A 40 12.49 -11.95 2.64
N SER A 41 13.45 -12.88 2.67
CA SER A 41 14.52 -12.94 1.69
C SER A 41 14.07 -13.50 0.33
N ASN A 42 12.81 -13.87 0.19
CA ASN A 42 12.27 -14.39 -1.06
C ASN A 42 12.00 -13.25 -2.02
N SER A 43 12.83 -13.12 -3.06
CA SER A 43 12.72 -12.06 -4.05
C SER A 43 11.48 -12.16 -4.95
N GLU A 44 10.76 -13.28 -4.91
CA GLU A 44 9.56 -13.48 -5.72
C GLU A 44 8.28 -12.98 -5.04
N LEU A 45 8.37 -12.61 -3.77
CA LEU A 45 7.25 -12.04 -3.05
C LEU A 45 7.61 -10.62 -2.61
N ILE A 46 6.85 -9.66 -3.07
CA ILE A 46 6.99 -8.26 -2.64
C ILE A 46 5.65 -7.82 -2.07
N GLN A 47 5.69 -7.27 -0.86
CA GLN A 47 4.54 -6.65 -0.22
C GLN A 47 4.98 -5.31 0.32
N HIS A 48 4.34 -4.23 -0.14
CA HIS A 48 4.55 -2.89 0.40
C HIS A 48 3.21 -2.35 0.89
N ILE A 49 3.23 -1.73 2.06
CA ILE A 49 2.07 -1.00 2.57
C ILE A 49 2.51 0.43 2.84
N VAL A 50 1.77 1.39 2.29
CA VAL A 50 2.04 2.81 2.41
C VAL A 50 0.95 3.45 3.27
N PHE A 51 1.38 4.22 4.28
CA PHE A 51 0.51 5.02 5.14
C PHE A 51 0.87 6.48 4.91
N PHE A 52 -0.11 7.35 4.68
CA PHE A 52 0.21 8.75 4.53
C PHE A 52 -0.95 9.66 4.97
N LYS A 53 -0.55 10.88 5.35
CA LYS A 53 -1.49 11.97 5.68
C LYS A 53 -1.47 12.97 4.54
N PRO A 54 -2.54 13.07 3.74
CA PRO A 54 -2.59 14.08 2.68
C PRO A 54 -2.67 15.48 3.30
N GLU A 55 -2.06 16.46 2.62
CA GLU A 55 -2.09 17.85 3.08
C GLU A 55 -3.48 18.47 3.00
N LYS A 56 -4.26 18.01 2.03
CA LYS A 56 -5.63 18.46 1.80
C LYS A 56 -6.56 17.27 1.82
N THR A 57 -7.80 17.51 2.26
CA THR A 57 -8.84 16.51 2.25
C THR A 57 -9.03 15.96 0.84
N VAL A 58 -9.06 14.64 0.71
CA VAL A 58 -9.34 13.96 -0.57
C VAL A 58 -10.84 13.96 -0.79
N LEU A 59 -11.29 14.50 -1.92
CA LEU A 59 -12.71 14.71 -2.22
C LEU A 59 -13.28 13.75 -3.26
N SER A 60 -12.45 12.98 -3.94
CA SER A 60 -12.92 12.07 -4.98
C SER A 60 -11.98 10.88 -5.15
N LYS A 61 -12.48 9.81 -5.75
CA LYS A 61 -11.64 8.65 -6.07
C LYS A 61 -10.53 9.01 -7.06
N ASN A 62 -10.77 9.92 -7.97
CA ASN A 62 -9.74 10.35 -8.92
C ASN A 62 -8.60 11.06 -8.22
N GLN A 63 -8.89 11.90 -7.24
CA GLN A 63 -7.84 12.52 -6.41
C GLN A 63 -7.07 11.46 -5.62
N LEU A 64 -7.76 10.46 -5.10
CA LEU A 64 -7.14 9.36 -4.38
C LEU A 64 -6.16 8.60 -5.29
N TYR A 65 -6.56 8.30 -6.52
CA TYR A 65 -5.69 7.62 -7.48
C TYR A 65 -4.50 8.47 -7.88
N MET A 66 -4.69 9.77 -8.08
CA MET A 66 -3.60 10.69 -8.41
C MET A 66 -2.58 10.78 -7.28
N LEU A 67 -3.04 10.84 -6.04
CA LEU A 67 -2.14 10.87 -4.87
C LEU A 67 -1.38 9.55 -4.73
N THR A 68 -2.07 8.44 -4.90
CA THR A 68 -1.45 7.11 -4.85
C THR A 68 -0.37 6.98 -5.92
N ASP A 69 -0.65 7.38 -7.16
CA ASP A 69 0.32 7.35 -8.25
C ASP A 69 1.49 8.30 -8.02
N SER A 70 1.23 9.48 -7.49
CA SER A 70 2.27 10.47 -7.19
C SER A 70 3.24 9.95 -6.13
N LEU A 71 2.73 9.37 -5.05
CA LEU A 71 3.57 8.76 -4.01
C LEU A 71 4.35 7.57 -4.57
N SER A 72 3.71 6.74 -5.36
CA SER A 72 4.34 5.57 -5.95
C SER A 72 5.47 5.96 -6.90
N GLU A 73 5.28 7.02 -7.69
CA GLU A 73 6.33 7.53 -8.58
C GLU A 73 7.57 7.96 -7.82
N ARG A 74 7.39 8.60 -6.67
CA ARG A 74 8.50 9.09 -5.85
C ARG A 74 9.15 8.00 -5.00
N LEU A 75 8.37 7.06 -4.48
CA LEU A 75 8.82 6.20 -3.38
C LEU A 75 8.85 4.71 -3.71
N LEU A 76 8.13 4.26 -4.72
CA LEU A 76 8.07 2.84 -5.09
C LEU A 76 8.73 2.65 -6.47
N LYS A 77 10.05 2.64 -6.46
CA LYS A 77 10.85 2.58 -7.69
C LYS A 77 11.01 1.15 -8.18
N GLY A 78 11.05 1.00 -9.50
CA GLY A 78 11.44 -0.25 -10.14
C GLY A 78 12.95 -0.34 -10.35
N GLY A 79 13.38 -1.44 -10.96
CA GLY A 79 14.81 -1.68 -11.18
C GLY A 79 15.45 -0.84 -12.28
N LYS A 80 14.66 -0.36 -13.23
CA LYS A 80 15.16 0.47 -14.34
C LYS A 80 15.06 1.95 -13.99
N LEU A 81 15.94 2.75 -14.54
CA LEU A 81 15.89 4.20 -14.36
C LEU A 81 14.55 4.76 -14.86
N GLY A 82 13.88 5.51 -14.01
CA GLY A 82 12.57 6.08 -14.32
C GLY A 82 11.41 5.09 -14.18
N SER A 83 11.66 3.86 -13.73
CA SER A 83 10.62 2.89 -13.48
C SER A 83 10.01 3.09 -12.08
N HIS A 84 8.69 3.03 -11.99
CA HIS A 84 7.98 3.13 -10.72
C HIS A 84 6.63 2.44 -10.78
N VAL A 85 6.08 2.17 -9.61
CA VAL A 85 4.73 1.62 -9.47
C VAL A 85 3.70 2.65 -9.91
N LYS A 86 2.66 2.22 -10.58
CA LYS A 86 1.47 3.02 -10.88
C LYS A 86 0.24 2.13 -10.95
N ILE A 87 -0.93 2.72 -10.78
CA ILE A 87 -2.19 2.00 -10.97
C ILE A 87 -2.33 1.66 -12.45
N GLU A 88 -2.75 0.41 -12.75
CA GLU A 88 -3.03 -0.01 -14.12
C GLU A 88 -4.31 0.65 -14.62
N ASN A 89 -4.21 1.46 -15.67
CA ASN A 89 -5.32 2.27 -16.19
C ASN A 89 -6.35 1.48 -16.99
N MET A 90 -6.02 0.27 -17.45
CA MET A 90 -6.94 -0.53 -18.26
C MET A 90 -8.16 -0.99 -17.47
N TYR A 91 -8.02 -1.08 -16.15
CA TYR A 91 -9.09 -1.55 -15.28
C TYR A 91 -9.26 -0.55 -14.14
N GLU A 92 -10.40 0.14 -14.11
CA GLU A 92 -10.69 1.03 -12.99
C GLU A 92 -10.82 0.21 -11.70
N PRO A 93 -10.17 0.60 -10.61
CA PRO A 93 -10.35 -0.08 -9.33
C PRO A 93 -11.81 -0.08 -8.89
N VAL A 94 -12.23 -1.17 -8.26
CA VAL A 94 -13.62 -1.36 -7.81
C VAL A 94 -13.67 -1.25 -6.29
N LEU A 95 -14.60 -0.43 -5.79
CA LEU A 95 -14.82 -0.30 -4.35
C LEU A 95 -15.58 -1.53 -3.82
N TYR A 96 -14.97 -2.23 -2.88
CA TYR A 96 -15.56 -3.40 -2.25
C TYR A 96 -15.02 -3.55 -0.83
N LYS A 97 -15.91 -3.67 0.13
CA LYS A 97 -15.57 -3.82 1.56
C LYS A 97 -14.55 -2.80 2.05
N GLY A 98 -14.78 -1.53 1.74
CA GLY A 98 -13.97 -0.43 2.25
C GLY A 98 -12.68 -0.15 1.50
N PHE A 99 -12.36 -0.91 0.46
CA PHE A 99 -11.13 -0.72 -0.33
C PHE A 99 -11.44 -0.64 -1.80
N TYR A 100 -10.73 0.26 -2.50
CA TYR A 100 -10.63 0.23 -3.95
C TYR A 100 -9.64 -0.86 -4.34
N ARG A 101 -10.06 -1.79 -5.15
CA ARG A 101 -9.30 -2.98 -5.53
C ARG A 101 -9.03 -2.95 -7.02
N GLY A 102 -7.78 -2.96 -7.40
CA GLY A 102 -7.36 -2.90 -8.78
C GLY A 102 -6.03 -3.59 -8.99
N LEU A 103 -5.35 -3.17 -10.04
CA LEU A 103 -4.03 -3.69 -10.39
C LEU A 103 -3.02 -2.56 -10.44
N TRP A 104 -1.79 -2.87 -10.07
CA TRP A 104 -0.65 -1.98 -10.26
C TRP A 104 0.29 -2.58 -11.28
N LYS A 105 1.11 -1.73 -11.89
CA LYS A 105 2.18 -2.16 -12.80
C LYS A 105 3.35 -1.20 -12.66
N LEU A 106 4.52 -1.63 -13.15
CA LEU A 106 5.61 -0.70 -13.40
C LEU A 106 5.36 -0.01 -14.75
N ASN A 107 5.64 1.30 -14.82
CA ASN A 107 5.58 2.01 -16.09
C ASN A 107 6.67 1.53 -17.07
N LYS A 108 7.78 1.01 -16.53
CA LYS A 108 8.87 0.39 -17.29
C LYS A 108 9.23 -0.92 -16.61
N GLY A 109 8.87 -2.03 -17.22
CA GLY A 109 9.12 -3.37 -16.69
C GLY A 109 7.88 -4.24 -16.77
N PHE A 110 8.03 -5.49 -16.38
CA PHE A 110 6.98 -6.49 -16.49
C PHE A 110 6.20 -6.73 -15.21
N MET A 111 6.70 -6.21 -14.07
CA MET A 111 6.07 -6.49 -12.78
C MET A 111 4.74 -5.80 -12.62
N GLY A 112 3.83 -6.48 -11.97
CA GLY A 112 2.50 -5.99 -11.63
C GLY A 112 1.82 -6.94 -10.66
N GLY A 113 0.64 -6.56 -10.21
CA GLY A 113 -0.14 -7.39 -9.29
C GLY A 113 -1.31 -6.62 -8.71
N PRO A 114 -1.94 -7.16 -7.65
CA PRO A 114 -3.06 -6.47 -7.03
C PRO A 114 -2.63 -5.27 -6.20
N ILE A 115 -3.47 -4.25 -6.19
CA ILE A 115 -3.38 -3.10 -5.31
C ILE A 115 -4.71 -2.93 -4.56
N ILE A 116 -4.63 -2.57 -3.28
CA ILE A 116 -5.79 -2.16 -2.51
C ILE A 116 -5.53 -0.77 -1.94
N ILE A 117 -6.53 0.10 -2.01
CA ILE A 117 -6.43 1.49 -1.55
C ILE A 117 -7.62 1.76 -0.64
N SER A 118 -7.37 2.30 0.55
CA SER A 118 -8.45 2.61 1.48
C SER A 118 -9.40 3.66 0.89
N ASN A 119 -10.68 3.53 1.23
CA ASN A 119 -11.68 4.51 0.83
C ASN A 119 -11.33 5.87 1.43
N TYR A 120 -11.49 6.94 0.66
CA TYR A 120 -11.13 8.29 1.07
C TYR A 120 -12.16 8.96 1.98
N THR A 121 -13.38 8.43 2.09
CA THR A 121 -14.53 9.18 2.62
C THR A 121 -14.47 9.49 4.11
N ASP A 122 -13.78 8.71 4.92
CA ASP A 122 -13.81 8.87 6.38
C ASP A 122 -12.44 8.97 7.02
N LEU A 123 -11.38 9.18 6.23
CA LEU A 123 -10.04 8.99 6.76
C LEU A 123 -9.15 10.21 6.52
N GLU A 124 -8.52 10.67 7.60
CA GLU A 124 -7.42 11.62 7.52
C GLU A 124 -6.13 10.93 7.05
N THR A 125 -6.06 9.62 7.22
CA THR A 125 -4.93 8.79 6.80
C THR A 125 -5.37 7.91 5.65
N ILE A 126 -4.59 7.94 4.58
CA ILE A 126 -4.80 7.08 3.42
C ILE A 126 -3.79 5.94 3.48
N THR A 127 -4.24 4.75 3.19
CA THR A 127 -3.38 3.56 3.14
C THR A 127 -3.58 2.84 1.83
N PHE A 128 -2.48 2.33 1.28
CA PHE A 128 -2.60 1.41 0.16
C PHE A 128 -1.50 0.35 0.23
N GLY A 129 -1.80 -0.79 -0.38
CA GLY A 129 -0.86 -1.90 -0.41
C GLY A 129 -0.75 -2.51 -1.79
N ILE A 130 0.45 -2.95 -2.13
CA ILE A 130 0.74 -3.66 -3.38
C ILE A 130 1.34 -5.02 -3.10
N ILE A 131 1.04 -5.98 -3.95
CA ILE A 131 1.56 -7.33 -3.87
C ILE A 131 2.11 -7.73 -5.23
N PHE A 132 3.31 -8.33 -5.21
CA PHE A 132 3.87 -9.04 -6.34
C PHE A 132 4.18 -10.47 -5.91
N ALA A 133 3.48 -11.45 -6.47
CA ALA A 133 3.64 -12.86 -6.12
C ALA A 133 3.31 -13.71 -7.36
N PRO A 134 4.18 -13.70 -8.38
CA PRO A 134 3.85 -14.25 -9.70
C PRO A 134 3.60 -15.76 -9.69
N ASN A 135 4.21 -16.49 -8.76
CA ASN A 135 4.15 -17.96 -8.72
C ASN A 135 3.29 -18.49 -7.57
N THR A 136 2.48 -17.65 -6.94
CA THR A 136 1.74 -18.00 -5.73
C THR A 136 0.32 -17.44 -5.79
N ASP A 137 -0.62 -18.11 -5.12
CA ASP A 137 -1.97 -17.57 -4.95
C ASP A 137 -1.91 -16.30 -4.08
N LYS A 138 -2.38 -15.21 -4.64
CA LYS A 138 -2.29 -13.89 -4.00
C LYS A 138 -3.39 -13.64 -2.97
N ARG A 139 -4.44 -14.48 -2.92
CA ARG A 139 -5.61 -14.26 -2.06
C ARG A 139 -5.27 -14.23 -0.58
N SER A 140 -4.38 -15.10 -0.12
CA SER A 140 -4.00 -15.14 1.28
C SER A 140 -3.25 -13.88 1.69
N TYR A 141 -2.39 -13.35 0.81
CA TYR A 141 -1.66 -12.10 1.07
C TYR A 141 -2.59 -10.90 1.10
N LEU A 142 -3.56 -10.87 0.18
CA LEU A 142 -4.56 -9.81 0.17
C LEU A 142 -5.39 -9.79 1.45
N LYS A 143 -5.84 -10.95 1.92
CA LYS A 143 -6.60 -11.04 3.17
C LYS A 143 -5.81 -10.55 4.37
N LYS A 144 -4.54 -10.91 4.45
CA LYS A 144 -3.67 -10.45 5.54
C LYS A 144 -3.45 -8.94 5.47
N MET A 145 -3.25 -8.41 4.27
CA MET A 145 -3.08 -6.98 4.06
C MET A 145 -4.34 -6.21 4.42
N GLU A 146 -5.51 -6.69 4.01
CA GLU A 146 -6.80 -6.11 4.39
C GLU A 146 -6.96 -6.07 5.92
N ALA A 147 -6.58 -7.14 6.59
CA ALA A 147 -6.66 -7.20 8.05
C ALA A 147 -5.79 -6.12 8.70
N ILE A 148 -4.60 -5.85 8.15
CA ILE A 148 -3.74 -4.78 8.64
C ILE A 148 -4.38 -3.41 8.42
N LEU A 149 -4.90 -3.17 7.23
CA LEU A 149 -5.41 -1.85 6.83
C LEU A 149 -6.79 -1.53 7.38
N SER A 150 -7.58 -2.53 7.72
CA SER A 150 -8.94 -2.37 8.22
C SER A 150 -9.06 -2.51 9.74
N CYS A 151 -7.96 -2.64 10.43
CA CYS A 151 -7.97 -2.83 11.88
C CYS A 151 -8.50 -1.58 12.58
N GLU A 152 -9.52 -1.77 13.37
CA GLU A 152 -10.16 -0.69 14.14
C GLU A 152 -9.81 -0.77 15.63
#